data_701569c82dc3300800d2ca112f8a29f0
#
_entry.id   701569c82dc3300800d2ca112f8a29f0
#
_cell.length_a   1.000
_cell.length_b   1.000
_cell.length_c   1.000
_cell.angle_alpha   90.00
_cell.angle_beta   90.00
_cell.angle_gamma   90.00
#
_symmetry.space_group_name_H-M   'P 1'
#
loop_
_entity.id
_entity.type
_entity.pdbx_description
1 polymer ?
#
loop_
_entity_poly.entity_id
_entity_poly.type
_entity_poly.pdbx_seq_one_letter_code
_entity_poly.pdbx_strand_id
1 'polypeptide(L)'
;KGRVILVLSANRSGTPLTRPSGAYPSLYTIPTSWGGKKFRMGDRWSNPLDQWPDPEVYIHAPSGQNLAYVDIRNLNRTWPGRANGTLTERTCHAFMQLIEKENVDLVIDLHEAELQYPVINTIVAHEKGLDIATLVSMMLTDFEGFSIGTEFSPKNLHGLSHREIGDHSDAVSLLFEAPEPFLDATRGITGEKQLLEGKDEFVIKAGEHGLLFAPMDENGWPIAVRVGRHTSTIMQTFESWNEFFPEKEILCDNVPRYAEVIENGVGFYFKDPGEVNPDRVVFE
;
A
#
# COMPACT_ATOMS: atom_id res chain seq x y z
N LYS A 1 21.54 10.42 0.29
CA LYS A 1 22.11 10.04 1.59
C LYS A 1 21.14 9.10 2.30
N GLY A 2 21.64 8.21 3.15
CA GLY A 2 20.83 7.15 3.75
C GLY A 2 20.76 5.91 2.84
N ARG A 3 19.92 4.94 3.22
CA ARG A 3 19.67 3.73 2.46
C ARG A 3 18.17 3.44 2.41
N VAL A 4 17.67 3.12 1.23
CA VAL A 4 16.28 2.72 1.02
C VAL A 4 16.25 1.27 0.55
N ILE A 5 15.38 0.46 1.15
CA ILE A 5 15.09 -0.91 0.74
C ILE A 5 13.68 -0.91 0.16
N LEU A 6 13.53 -1.27 -1.10
CA LEU A 6 12.24 -1.35 -1.78
C LEU A 6 11.79 -2.81 -1.91
N VAL A 7 10.60 -3.11 -1.43
CA VAL A 7 9.93 -4.39 -1.63
C VAL A 7 8.80 -4.19 -2.63
N LEU A 8 9.04 -4.56 -3.89
CA LEU A 8 8.12 -4.32 -5.01
C LEU A 8 6.88 -5.21 -4.97
N SER A 9 6.95 -6.36 -4.30
CA SER A 9 5.86 -7.33 -4.19
C SER A 9 5.94 -8.03 -2.84
N ALA A 10 5.25 -7.47 -1.83
CA ALA A 10 5.28 -8.02 -0.47
C ALA A 10 4.61 -9.40 -0.40
N ASN A 11 3.46 -9.59 -1.06
CA ASN A 11 2.78 -10.87 -1.15
C ASN A 11 3.04 -11.52 -2.53
N ARG A 12 4.19 -12.14 -2.70
CA ARG A 12 4.54 -12.84 -3.96
C ARG A 12 3.58 -13.95 -4.33
N SER A 13 2.97 -14.61 -3.36
CA SER A 13 1.96 -15.65 -3.57
C SER A 13 0.63 -15.08 -4.09
N GLY A 14 0.23 -13.89 -3.63
CA GLY A 14 -1.00 -13.22 -4.06
C GLY A 14 -0.85 -12.46 -5.40
N THR A 15 0.34 -11.95 -5.70
CA THR A 15 0.58 -11.11 -6.89
C THR A 15 0.14 -11.75 -8.21
N PRO A 16 0.38 -13.07 -8.49
CA PRO A 16 -0.03 -13.69 -9.76
C PRO A 16 -1.50 -14.12 -9.79
N LEU A 17 -2.23 -13.96 -8.69
CA LEU A 17 -3.61 -14.44 -8.61
C LEU A 17 -4.56 -13.63 -9.52
N THR A 18 -5.56 -14.35 -10.00
CA THR A 18 -6.72 -13.80 -10.69
C THR A 18 -7.96 -14.36 -10.04
N ARG A 19 -8.87 -13.53 -9.57
CA ARG A 19 -10.15 -13.98 -9.03
C ARG A 19 -11.03 -14.49 -10.15
N PRO A 20 -11.56 -15.71 -10.06
CA PRO A 20 -12.36 -16.32 -11.15
C PRO A 20 -13.74 -15.66 -11.33
N SER A 21 -14.19 -14.86 -10.38
CA SER A 21 -15.53 -14.24 -10.41
C SER A 21 -15.69 -13.08 -11.40
N GLY A 22 -14.62 -12.67 -12.12
CA GLY A 22 -14.65 -11.48 -12.97
C GLY A 22 -14.82 -10.16 -12.19
N ALA A 23 -14.66 -10.21 -10.86
CA ALA A 23 -14.77 -9.03 -10.01
C ALA A 23 -13.61 -8.05 -10.19
N TYR A 24 -12.50 -8.53 -10.75
CA TYR A 24 -11.31 -7.72 -11.08
C TYR A 24 -10.81 -8.02 -12.47
N PRO A 25 -10.20 -7.06 -13.16
CA PRO A 25 -9.40 -7.37 -14.32
C PRO A 25 -8.19 -8.20 -13.90
N SER A 26 -7.90 -9.29 -14.60
CA SER A 26 -6.71 -10.11 -14.31
C SER A 26 -5.41 -9.39 -14.64
N LEU A 27 -5.46 -8.56 -15.65
CA LEU A 27 -4.37 -7.74 -16.15
C LEU A 27 -4.88 -6.35 -16.49
N TYR A 28 -4.00 -5.36 -16.35
CA TYR A 28 -4.23 -4.02 -16.85
C TYR A 28 -2.97 -3.48 -17.53
N THR A 29 -3.13 -2.53 -18.43
CA THR A 29 -2.05 -2.02 -19.26
C THR A 29 -1.85 -0.53 -19.01
N ILE A 30 -0.67 -0.16 -18.55
CA ILE A 30 -0.27 1.25 -18.45
C ILE A 30 0.42 1.64 -19.76
N PRO A 31 -0.09 2.66 -20.49
CA PRO A 31 0.57 3.14 -21.70
C PRO A 31 1.91 3.80 -21.35
N THR A 32 2.93 3.52 -22.14
CA THR A 32 4.29 4.09 -22.03
C THR A 32 4.76 4.62 -23.38
N SER A 33 5.88 5.34 -23.42
CA SER A 33 6.49 5.83 -24.67
C SER A 33 6.94 4.71 -25.63
N TRP A 34 7.18 3.50 -25.11
CA TRP A 34 7.65 2.33 -25.85
C TRP A 34 6.57 1.24 -26.04
N GLY A 35 5.30 1.54 -25.71
CA GLY A 35 4.18 0.62 -25.82
C GLY A 35 3.43 0.43 -24.51
N GLY A 36 2.57 -0.60 -24.44
CA GLY A 36 1.81 -0.89 -23.22
C GLY A 36 2.56 -1.82 -22.27
N LYS A 37 2.79 -1.41 -21.04
CA LYS A 37 3.30 -2.26 -19.97
C LYS A 37 2.15 -2.92 -19.23
N LYS A 38 2.10 -4.27 -19.27
CA LYS A 38 1.07 -5.05 -18.57
C LYS A 38 1.47 -5.34 -17.14
N PHE A 39 0.48 -5.23 -16.25
CA PHE A 39 0.58 -5.58 -14.84
C PHE A 39 -0.52 -6.58 -14.48
N ARG A 40 -0.26 -7.44 -13.50
CA ARG A 40 -1.30 -8.24 -12.87
C ARG A 40 -1.96 -7.43 -11.77
N MET A 41 -3.28 -7.60 -11.63
CA MET A 41 -4.00 -7.00 -10.51
C MET A 41 -3.57 -7.65 -9.17
N GLY A 42 -3.43 -8.97 -9.17
CA GLY A 42 -3.11 -9.70 -7.95
C GLY A 42 -4.27 -9.81 -6.97
N ASP A 43 -3.96 -10.27 -5.77
CA ASP A 43 -4.91 -10.37 -4.66
C ASP A 43 -4.20 -10.08 -3.34
N ARG A 44 -4.95 -9.63 -2.33
CA ARG A 44 -4.44 -9.43 -0.96
C ARG A 44 -4.13 -10.76 -0.25
N TRP A 45 -4.74 -11.85 -0.67
CA TRP A 45 -4.58 -13.16 -0.06
C TRP A 45 -3.52 -13.99 -0.77
N SER A 46 -2.69 -14.66 0.00
CA SER A 46 -1.78 -15.69 -0.51
C SER A 46 -2.58 -16.78 -1.23
N ASN A 47 -1.99 -17.35 -2.27
CA ASN A 47 -2.60 -18.37 -3.09
C ASN A 47 -2.94 -19.62 -2.26
N PRO A 48 -4.17 -20.14 -2.31
CA PRO A 48 -4.50 -21.38 -1.61
C PRO A 48 -3.69 -22.60 -2.08
N LEU A 49 -3.09 -22.58 -3.28
CA LEU A 49 -2.17 -23.63 -3.72
C LEU A 49 -0.82 -23.58 -3.01
N ASP A 50 -0.43 -22.41 -2.48
CA ASP A 50 0.82 -22.24 -1.75
C ASP A 50 0.60 -22.39 -0.23
N GLN A 51 -0.63 -22.16 0.23
CA GLN A 51 -1.01 -22.24 1.63
C GLN A 51 -2.40 -22.86 1.79
N TRP A 52 -2.48 -24.14 2.11
CA TRP A 52 -3.72 -24.88 2.28
C TRP A 52 -3.56 -26.01 3.31
N PRO A 53 -4.61 -26.35 4.09
CA PRO A 53 -5.93 -25.71 4.17
C PRO A 53 -5.93 -24.47 5.06
N ASP A 54 -6.97 -23.62 4.89
CA ASP A 54 -7.27 -22.59 5.88
C ASP A 54 -7.84 -23.23 7.15
N PRO A 55 -7.59 -22.66 8.35
CA PRO A 55 -8.26 -23.10 9.58
C PRO A 55 -9.73 -22.68 9.59
N GLU A 56 -10.54 -23.27 10.45
CA GLU A 56 -11.92 -22.81 10.66
C GLU A 56 -11.98 -21.40 11.25
N VAL A 57 -11.02 -21.09 12.12
CA VAL A 57 -10.84 -19.78 12.75
C VAL A 57 -9.36 -19.48 12.76
N TYR A 58 -8.99 -18.28 12.36
CA TYR A 58 -7.62 -17.81 12.52
C TYR A 58 -7.44 -17.15 13.89
N ILE A 59 -6.52 -17.69 14.68
CA ILE A 59 -6.10 -17.10 15.96
C ILE A 59 -4.75 -16.45 15.75
N HIS A 60 -4.74 -15.13 15.81
CA HIS A 60 -3.52 -14.34 15.61
C HIS A 60 -2.49 -14.62 16.72
N ALA A 61 -1.28 -14.93 16.35
CA ALA A 61 -0.15 -15.00 17.27
C ALA A 61 0.71 -13.72 17.14
N PRO A 62 1.10 -13.06 18.24
CA PRO A 62 1.03 -13.52 19.63
C PRO A 62 -0.22 -13.08 20.42
N SER A 63 -1.09 -12.22 19.88
CA SER A 63 -2.15 -11.56 20.65
C SER A 63 -3.30 -12.48 21.11
N GLY A 64 -3.54 -13.58 20.40
CA GLY A 64 -4.71 -14.43 20.62
C GLY A 64 -6.01 -13.87 20.05
N GLN A 65 -5.98 -12.78 19.28
CA GLN A 65 -7.16 -12.21 18.64
C GLN A 65 -7.75 -13.20 17.64
N ASN A 66 -9.06 -13.42 17.69
CA ASN A 66 -9.79 -14.21 16.69
C ASN A 66 -10.07 -13.36 15.46
N LEU A 67 -9.71 -13.89 14.30
CA LEU A 67 -9.90 -13.27 12.99
C LEU A 67 -10.67 -14.23 12.07
N ALA A 68 -11.13 -13.73 10.92
CA ALA A 68 -11.78 -14.58 9.93
C ALA A 68 -10.80 -15.63 9.39
N TYR A 69 -11.30 -16.82 9.07
CA TYR A 69 -10.46 -17.95 8.63
C TYR A 69 -9.52 -17.58 7.48
N VAL A 70 -9.99 -16.80 6.51
CA VAL A 70 -9.23 -16.40 5.33
C VAL A 70 -8.12 -15.39 5.65
N ASP A 71 -8.20 -14.68 6.77
CA ASP A 71 -7.22 -13.67 7.17
C ASP A 71 -5.84 -14.25 7.45
N ILE A 72 -5.74 -15.56 7.69
CA ILE A 72 -4.44 -16.25 7.78
C ILE A 72 -3.64 -16.17 6.48
N ARG A 73 -4.27 -15.82 5.35
CA ARG A 73 -3.62 -15.62 4.05
C ARG A 73 -3.38 -14.14 3.71
N ASN A 74 -3.79 -13.21 4.58
CA ASN A 74 -3.60 -11.78 4.39
C ASN A 74 -2.39 -11.29 5.19
N LEU A 75 -1.36 -10.76 4.50
CA LEU A 75 -0.17 -10.20 5.18
C LEU A 75 -0.57 -9.20 6.25
N ASN A 76 -1.49 -8.29 5.95
CA ASN A 76 -1.93 -7.26 6.89
C ASN A 76 -2.96 -7.76 7.92
N ARG A 77 -2.91 -9.06 8.25
CA ARG A 77 -3.58 -9.72 9.37
C ARG A 77 -2.66 -10.72 10.09
N THR A 78 -1.42 -10.88 9.60
CA THR A 78 -0.49 -11.93 10.09
C THR A 78 0.82 -11.38 10.66
N TRP A 79 1.02 -10.06 10.68
CA TRP A 79 2.15 -9.47 11.37
C TRP A 79 2.07 -9.71 12.88
N PRO A 80 3.21 -9.89 13.64
CA PRO A 80 4.59 -9.89 13.18
C PRO A 80 5.01 -11.21 12.52
N GLY A 81 4.12 -12.19 12.45
CA GLY A 81 4.40 -13.53 11.93
C GLY A 81 5.20 -14.43 12.87
N ARG A 82 5.54 -15.63 12.41
CA ARG A 82 6.34 -16.60 13.17
C ARG A 82 7.06 -17.55 12.22
N ALA A 83 8.26 -18.01 12.61
CA ALA A 83 9.12 -18.85 11.77
C ALA A 83 8.51 -20.22 11.42
N ASN A 84 7.69 -20.79 12.29
CA ASN A 84 7.02 -22.09 12.14
C ASN A 84 5.53 -21.97 11.73
N GLY A 85 5.12 -20.79 11.28
CA GLY A 85 3.75 -20.52 10.85
C GLY A 85 3.46 -20.93 9.41
N THR A 86 2.30 -20.48 8.92
CA THR A 86 1.90 -20.60 7.53
C THR A 86 2.84 -19.82 6.60
N LEU A 87 2.69 -19.95 5.28
CA LEU A 87 3.50 -19.17 4.33
C LEU A 87 3.39 -17.65 4.60
N THR A 88 2.17 -17.17 4.80
CA THR A 88 1.91 -15.74 5.05
C THR A 88 2.54 -15.27 6.37
N GLU A 89 2.37 -16.04 7.46
CA GLU A 89 3.02 -15.73 8.75
C GLU A 89 4.56 -15.76 8.65
N ARG A 90 5.12 -16.72 7.90
CA ARG A 90 6.57 -16.79 7.68
C ARG A 90 7.08 -15.61 6.84
N THR A 91 6.27 -15.12 5.91
CA THR A 91 6.61 -13.94 5.10
C THR A 91 6.67 -12.70 6.00
N CYS A 92 5.68 -12.47 6.85
CA CYS A 92 5.72 -11.37 7.84
C CYS A 92 6.92 -11.50 8.78
N HIS A 93 7.18 -12.72 9.29
CA HIS A 93 8.35 -12.97 10.12
C HIS A 93 9.67 -12.65 9.41
N ALA A 94 9.79 -12.99 8.12
CA ALA A 94 10.99 -12.67 7.34
C ALA A 94 11.17 -11.14 7.17
N PHE A 95 10.07 -10.39 7.02
CA PHE A 95 10.14 -8.92 7.04
C PHE A 95 10.58 -8.38 8.40
N MET A 96 10.08 -8.92 9.50
CA MET A 96 10.55 -8.54 10.85
C MET A 96 12.05 -8.80 11.02
N GLN A 97 12.53 -9.95 10.52
CA GLN A 97 13.97 -10.28 10.53
C GLN A 97 14.79 -9.34 9.63
N LEU A 98 14.25 -8.91 8.50
CA LEU A 98 14.87 -7.91 7.62
C LEU A 98 15.00 -6.56 8.34
N ILE A 99 13.90 -6.10 8.98
CA ILE A 99 13.87 -4.85 9.74
C ILE A 99 14.94 -4.86 10.85
N GLU A 100 15.00 -5.93 11.61
CA GLU A 100 15.99 -6.11 12.69
C GLU A 100 17.43 -6.18 12.15
N LYS A 101 17.69 -7.05 11.17
CA LYS A 101 19.02 -7.29 10.62
C LYS A 101 19.63 -6.07 9.96
N GLU A 102 18.79 -5.29 9.26
CA GLU A 102 19.23 -4.10 8.53
C GLU A 102 19.15 -2.83 9.38
N ASN A 103 18.74 -2.93 10.65
CA ASN A 103 18.51 -1.81 11.58
C ASN A 103 17.66 -0.71 10.90
N VAL A 104 16.48 -1.09 10.40
CA VAL A 104 15.59 -0.17 9.70
C VAL A 104 14.98 0.81 10.68
N ASP A 105 15.14 2.10 10.43
CA ASP A 105 14.63 3.17 11.29
C ASP A 105 13.19 3.54 10.97
N LEU A 106 12.79 3.45 9.68
CA LEU A 106 11.48 3.87 9.19
C LEU A 106 10.93 2.81 8.23
N VAL A 107 9.71 2.36 8.46
CA VAL A 107 8.96 1.48 7.55
C VAL A 107 7.73 2.22 7.04
N ILE A 108 7.56 2.21 5.73
CA ILE A 108 6.40 2.75 5.04
C ILE A 108 5.73 1.60 4.29
N ASP A 109 4.48 1.29 4.64
CA ASP A 109 3.65 0.31 3.95
C ASP A 109 2.61 1.03 3.09
N LEU A 110 2.57 0.72 1.79
CA LEU A 110 1.71 1.39 0.83
C LEU A 110 0.47 0.56 0.57
N HIS A 111 -0.68 1.13 0.87
CA HIS A 111 -1.98 0.51 0.73
C HIS A 111 -2.94 1.36 -0.09
N GLU A 112 -3.93 0.69 -0.62
CA GLU A 112 -5.14 1.27 -1.19
C GLU A 112 -6.35 0.60 -0.54
N ALA A 113 -7.39 1.36 -0.22
CA ALA A 113 -8.62 0.86 0.35
C ALA A 113 -9.85 1.55 -0.23
N GLU A 114 -11.01 0.95 0.01
CA GLU A 114 -12.28 1.43 -0.50
C GLU A 114 -12.76 2.70 0.23
N LEU A 115 -13.43 3.58 -0.50
CA LEU A 115 -13.84 4.91 -0.05
C LEU A 115 -14.86 4.89 1.11
N GLN A 116 -15.58 3.77 1.30
CA GLN A 116 -16.52 3.60 2.40
C GLN A 116 -15.85 3.09 3.69
N TYR A 117 -14.55 2.78 3.69
CA TYR A 117 -13.85 2.42 4.92
C TYR A 117 -13.57 3.67 5.76
N PRO A 118 -13.78 3.60 7.09
CA PRO A 118 -13.53 4.75 7.95
C PRO A 118 -12.06 5.14 8.01
N VAL A 119 -11.14 4.20 7.77
CA VAL A 119 -9.69 4.44 7.70
C VAL A 119 -9.28 4.47 6.24
N ILE A 120 -9.43 5.62 5.60
CA ILE A 120 -9.12 5.84 4.19
C ILE A 120 -8.60 7.26 3.96
N ASN A 121 -7.81 7.47 2.92
CA ASN A 121 -7.20 8.76 2.59
C ASN A 121 -6.39 9.31 3.77
N THR A 122 -5.60 8.46 4.39
CA THR A 122 -4.95 8.73 5.66
C THR A 122 -3.57 8.07 5.78
N ILE A 123 -2.76 8.60 6.68
CA ILE A 123 -1.55 7.98 7.20
C ILE A 123 -1.89 7.34 8.54
N VAL A 124 -1.88 6.03 8.61
CA VAL A 124 -2.04 5.30 9.88
C VAL A 124 -0.66 5.17 10.54
N ALA A 125 -0.52 5.72 11.74
CA ALA A 125 0.76 5.80 12.43
C ALA A 125 0.76 5.05 13.77
N HIS A 126 1.81 4.28 14.01
CA HIS A 126 2.15 3.87 15.37
C HIS A 126 2.49 5.08 16.24
N GLU A 127 2.41 4.96 17.57
CA GLU A 127 2.73 6.05 18.52
C GLU A 127 4.07 6.72 18.24
N LYS A 128 5.07 5.93 17.83
CA LYS A 128 6.42 6.40 17.50
C LYS A 128 6.49 7.32 16.27
N GLY A 129 5.49 7.27 15.40
CA GLY A 129 5.47 8.01 14.15
C GLY A 129 4.36 9.05 14.02
N LEU A 130 3.56 9.26 15.07
CA LEU A 130 2.38 10.12 14.99
C LEU A 130 2.73 11.59 14.71
N ASP A 131 3.78 12.10 15.32
CA ASP A 131 4.23 13.49 15.10
C ASP A 131 4.72 13.68 13.66
N ILE A 132 5.47 12.71 13.13
CA ILE A 132 5.91 12.71 11.73
C ILE A 132 4.70 12.68 10.79
N ALA A 133 3.77 11.74 11.00
CA ALA A 133 2.56 11.62 10.18
C ALA A 133 1.73 12.91 10.17
N THR A 134 1.62 13.56 11.32
CA THR A 134 0.90 14.83 11.45
C THR A 134 1.59 15.96 10.66
N LEU A 135 2.92 16.08 10.77
CA LEU A 135 3.68 17.06 10.00
C LEU A 135 3.55 16.79 8.49
N VAL A 136 3.68 15.53 8.07
CA VAL A 136 3.50 15.12 6.66
C VAL A 136 2.13 15.52 6.14
N SER A 137 1.06 15.24 6.88
CA SER A 137 -0.31 15.60 6.50
C SER A 137 -0.48 17.12 6.29
N MET A 138 0.07 17.92 7.20
CA MET A 138 0.03 19.38 7.09
C MET A 138 0.80 19.87 5.87
N MET A 139 2.03 19.41 5.67
CA MET A 139 2.89 19.83 4.57
C MET A 139 2.32 19.45 3.19
N LEU A 140 1.73 18.26 3.05
CA LEU A 140 1.08 17.84 1.80
C LEU A 140 -0.13 18.72 1.47
N THR A 141 -0.92 19.09 2.46
CA THR A 141 -2.06 20.00 2.29
C THR A 141 -1.62 21.38 1.83
N ASP A 142 -0.56 21.91 2.42
CA ASP A 142 -0.09 23.27 2.16
C ASP A 142 0.70 23.40 0.84
N PHE A 143 1.44 22.38 0.44
CA PHE A 143 2.41 22.48 -0.66
C PHE A 143 2.15 21.56 -1.87
N GLU A 144 1.45 20.44 -1.70
CA GLU A 144 1.23 19.47 -2.79
C GLU A 144 -0.19 19.53 -3.39
N GLY A 145 -1.07 20.34 -2.80
CA GLY A 145 -2.42 20.58 -3.31
C GLY A 145 -3.40 19.42 -3.09
N PHE A 146 -3.09 18.49 -2.18
CA PHE A 146 -4.03 17.47 -1.74
C PHE A 146 -3.98 17.24 -0.22
N SER A 147 -5.11 16.92 0.37
CA SER A 147 -5.19 16.57 1.79
C SER A 147 -5.09 15.07 2.00
N ILE A 148 -4.46 14.68 3.10
CA ILE A 148 -4.43 13.32 3.62
C ILE A 148 -4.60 13.40 5.14
N GLY A 149 -5.42 12.52 5.71
CA GLY A 149 -5.65 12.47 7.16
C GLY A 149 -4.47 11.84 7.92
N THR A 150 -4.55 11.88 9.24
CA THR A 150 -3.67 11.11 10.13
C THR A 150 -4.53 10.34 11.10
N GLU A 151 -4.30 9.03 11.17
CA GLU A 151 -5.01 8.11 12.05
C GLU A 151 -4.05 7.41 13.00
N PHE A 152 -4.49 7.25 14.23
CA PHE A 152 -3.75 6.50 15.22
C PHE A 152 -3.93 5.00 15.04
N SER A 153 -2.83 4.24 15.06
CA SER A 153 -2.87 2.78 15.02
C SER A 153 -3.49 2.21 16.31
N PRO A 154 -4.68 1.58 16.27
CA PRO A 154 -5.36 1.10 17.46
C PRO A 154 -4.54 0.01 18.20
N LYS A 155 -4.38 0.15 19.52
CA LYS A 155 -3.60 -0.79 20.34
C LYS A 155 -4.17 -2.19 20.45
N ASN A 156 -5.47 -2.32 20.24
CA ASN A 156 -6.22 -3.58 20.36
C ASN A 156 -6.55 -4.22 19.01
N LEU A 157 -6.00 -3.69 17.93
CA LEU A 157 -6.17 -4.25 16.59
C LEU A 157 -4.85 -4.85 16.11
N HIS A 158 -4.77 -6.18 16.17
CA HIS A 158 -3.55 -6.91 15.90
C HIS A 158 -3.47 -7.51 14.48
N GLY A 159 -2.26 -7.88 14.10
CA GLY A 159 -1.96 -8.49 12.81
C GLY A 159 -1.68 -7.50 11.68
N LEU A 160 -1.74 -6.20 11.94
CA LEU A 160 -1.51 -5.14 10.96
C LEU A 160 -0.07 -4.64 11.00
N SER A 161 0.51 -4.34 9.84
CA SER A 161 1.90 -3.88 9.73
C SER A 161 2.19 -2.66 10.58
N HIS A 162 1.34 -1.62 10.47
CA HIS A 162 1.51 -0.37 11.22
C HIS A 162 1.47 -0.56 12.74
N ARG A 163 0.80 -1.60 13.26
CA ARG A 163 0.77 -1.90 14.69
C ARG A 163 1.94 -2.78 15.10
N GLU A 164 2.05 -3.95 14.47
CA GLU A 164 2.97 -4.99 14.93
C GLU A 164 4.45 -4.64 14.67
N ILE A 165 4.77 -3.93 13.58
CA ILE A 165 6.14 -3.46 13.35
C ILE A 165 6.55 -2.48 14.44
N GLY A 166 5.68 -1.54 14.79
CA GLY A 166 5.95 -0.59 15.86
C GLY A 166 6.06 -1.23 17.24
N ASP A 167 5.23 -2.24 17.54
CA ASP A 167 5.25 -2.95 18.83
C ASP A 167 6.46 -3.89 18.98
N HIS A 168 6.93 -4.48 17.87
CA HIS A 168 7.95 -5.53 17.88
C HIS A 168 9.32 -5.13 17.29
N SER A 169 9.54 -3.85 16.99
CA SER A 169 10.84 -3.31 16.56
C SER A 169 11.03 -1.88 17.04
N ASP A 170 12.23 -1.33 16.87
CA ASP A 170 12.51 0.08 17.14
C ASP A 170 12.11 1.01 15.97
N ALA A 171 11.71 0.46 14.84
CA ALA A 171 11.34 1.23 13.66
C ALA A 171 10.07 2.06 13.88
N VAL A 172 10.06 3.25 13.32
CA VAL A 172 8.82 4.02 13.10
C VAL A 172 8.03 3.34 12.00
N SER A 173 6.76 3.02 12.25
CA SER A 173 5.89 2.35 11.29
C SER A 173 4.74 3.24 10.87
N LEU A 174 4.62 3.46 9.56
CA LEU A 174 3.58 4.23 8.89
C LEU A 174 2.93 3.39 7.80
N LEU A 175 1.63 3.52 7.64
CA LEU A 175 0.88 2.91 6.54
C LEU A 175 0.07 4.00 5.83
N PHE A 176 0.17 4.08 4.51
CA PHE A 176 -0.53 5.07 3.70
C PHE A 176 -1.69 4.42 2.97
N GLU A 177 -2.90 4.94 3.18
CA GLU A 177 -4.12 4.48 2.52
C GLU A 177 -4.56 5.45 1.43
N ALA A 178 -4.38 5.08 0.16
CA ALA A 178 -4.95 5.82 -0.95
C ALA A 178 -6.35 5.29 -1.30
N PRO A 179 -7.32 6.18 -1.61
CA PRO A 179 -8.65 5.75 -2.00
C PRO A 179 -8.68 5.05 -3.35
N GLU A 180 -9.38 3.91 -3.43
CA GLU A 180 -9.61 3.21 -4.67
C GLU A 180 -11.02 2.59 -4.71
N PRO A 181 -11.78 2.70 -5.80
CA PRO A 181 -13.20 2.35 -5.83
C PRO A 181 -13.52 0.94 -6.31
N PHE A 182 -12.56 0.02 -6.43
CA PHE A 182 -12.78 -1.25 -7.15
C PHE A 182 -12.39 -2.52 -6.39
N LEU A 183 -12.19 -2.48 -5.06
CA LEU A 183 -11.87 -3.69 -4.28
C LEU A 183 -13.11 -4.55 -3.95
N ASP A 184 -13.47 -4.68 -2.70
CA ASP A 184 -14.39 -5.73 -2.23
C ASP A 184 -15.86 -5.31 -2.19
N ALA A 185 -16.15 -4.01 -2.23
CA ALA A 185 -17.52 -3.51 -2.08
C ALA A 185 -18.41 -3.77 -3.30
N THR A 186 -19.67 -3.51 -3.12
CA THR A 186 -20.65 -3.50 -4.22
C THR A 186 -20.32 -2.42 -5.22
N ARG A 187 -20.17 -2.80 -6.49
CA ARG A 187 -19.77 -1.93 -7.58
C ARG A 187 -20.41 -2.33 -8.90
N GLY A 188 -20.25 -1.48 -9.90
CA GLY A 188 -20.65 -1.73 -11.28
C GLY A 188 -19.74 -2.76 -11.99
N ILE A 189 -19.79 -2.76 -13.30
CA ILE A 189 -18.99 -3.65 -14.13
C ILE A 189 -17.51 -3.28 -13.98
N THR A 190 -16.72 -4.23 -13.52
CA THR A 190 -15.28 -4.05 -13.32
C THR A 190 -14.53 -4.33 -14.61
N GLY A 191 -13.61 -3.44 -14.96
CA GLY A 191 -12.74 -3.57 -16.11
C GLY A 191 -11.43 -2.80 -15.95
N GLU A 192 -10.52 -2.97 -16.90
CA GLU A 192 -9.24 -2.26 -16.92
C GLU A 192 -9.42 -0.74 -16.86
N LYS A 193 -10.40 -0.20 -17.57
CA LYS A 193 -10.71 1.22 -17.58
C LYS A 193 -11.07 1.73 -16.18
N GLN A 194 -11.89 1.00 -15.44
CA GLN A 194 -12.28 1.36 -14.08
C GLN A 194 -11.06 1.45 -13.15
N LEU A 195 -10.14 0.49 -13.26
CA LEU A 195 -8.90 0.47 -12.48
C LEU A 195 -8.01 1.69 -12.80
N LEU A 196 -7.86 2.02 -14.08
CA LEU A 196 -6.99 3.12 -14.52
C LEU A 196 -7.60 4.49 -14.22
N GLU A 197 -8.90 4.67 -14.46
CA GLU A 197 -9.62 5.92 -14.22
C GLU A 197 -10.08 6.07 -12.75
N GLY A 198 -10.13 4.99 -11.98
CA GLY A 198 -10.57 5.01 -10.59
C GLY A 198 -12.02 5.49 -10.43
N LYS A 199 -12.92 5.10 -11.35
CA LYS A 199 -14.33 5.48 -11.36
C LYS A 199 -15.23 4.25 -11.28
N ASP A 200 -16.26 4.35 -10.45
CA ASP A 200 -17.33 3.36 -10.36
C ASP A 200 -18.67 4.04 -10.18
N GLU A 201 -19.66 3.69 -10.99
CA GLU A 201 -20.98 4.34 -10.97
C GLU A 201 -21.75 4.16 -9.66
N PHE A 202 -21.57 3.02 -8.97
CA PHE A 202 -22.23 2.79 -7.69
C PHE A 202 -21.54 3.57 -6.57
N VAL A 203 -20.21 3.67 -6.62
CA VAL A 203 -19.42 4.44 -5.64
C VAL A 203 -19.66 5.94 -5.84
N ILE A 204 -19.80 6.44 -7.08
CA ILE A 204 -20.21 7.83 -7.35
C ILE A 204 -21.59 8.12 -6.71
N LYS A 205 -22.58 7.25 -6.93
CA LYS A 205 -23.90 7.39 -6.29
C LYS A 205 -23.81 7.35 -4.76
N ALA A 206 -22.96 6.49 -4.20
CA ALA A 206 -22.74 6.48 -2.75
C ALA A 206 -22.17 7.81 -2.26
N GLY A 207 -21.26 8.42 -3.01
CA GLY A 207 -20.73 9.76 -2.75
C GLY A 207 -21.82 10.84 -2.78
N GLU A 208 -22.72 10.83 -3.78
CA GLU A 208 -23.86 11.73 -3.87
C GLU A 208 -24.79 11.64 -2.65
N HIS A 209 -24.88 10.46 -2.04
CA HIS A 209 -25.66 10.22 -0.83
C HIS A 209 -24.88 10.40 0.49
N GLY A 210 -23.62 10.85 0.43
CA GLY A 210 -22.80 11.07 1.62
C GLY A 210 -22.42 9.79 2.39
N LEU A 211 -22.32 8.65 1.71
CA LEU A 211 -22.06 7.34 2.31
C LEU A 211 -20.56 6.95 2.32
N LEU A 212 -19.68 7.88 1.94
CA LEU A 212 -18.26 7.64 1.82
C LEU A 212 -17.45 8.47 2.80
N PHE A 213 -16.33 7.93 3.27
CA PHE A 213 -15.35 8.64 4.10
C PHE A 213 -14.32 9.42 3.27
N ALA A 214 -14.08 9.01 2.03
CA ALA A 214 -13.30 9.79 1.06
C ALA A 214 -14.23 10.30 -0.04
N PRO A 215 -14.00 11.51 -0.59
CA PRO A 215 -14.85 12.05 -1.64
C PRO A 215 -14.76 11.22 -2.92
N MET A 216 -15.87 11.10 -3.63
CA MET A 216 -15.94 10.49 -4.94
C MET A 216 -16.85 11.33 -5.82
N ASP A 217 -16.33 11.77 -6.93
CA ASP A 217 -17.04 12.54 -7.95
C ASP A 217 -16.74 11.98 -9.35
N GLU A 218 -17.14 12.72 -10.37
CA GLU A 218 -16.91 12.40 -11.77
C GLU A 218 -15.44 12.33 -12.19
N ASN A 219 -14.52 12.92 -11.42
CA ASN A 219 -13.09 12.84 -11.68
C ASN A 219 -12.51 11.49 -11.25
N GLY A 220 -13.11 10.86 -10.24
CA GLY A 220 -12.67 9.58 -9.68
C GLY A 220 -11.33 9.66 -8.97
N TRP A 221 -10.69 8.50 -8.87
CA TRP A 221 -9.35 8.33 -8.29
C TRP A 221 -8.41 7.63 -9.30
N PRO A 222 -8.03 8.32 -10.40
CA PRO A 222 -7.18 7.72 -11.42
C PRO A 222 -5.87 7.19 -10.87
N ILE A 223 -5.29 6.18 -11.53
CA ILE A 223 -4.03 5.57 -11.09
C ILE A 223 -2.90 6.61 -10.92
N ALA A 224 -2.86 7.65 -11.77
CA ALA A 224 -1.89 8.73 -11.63
C ALA A 224 -2.07 9.52 -10.32
N VAL A 225 -3.33 9.77 -9.91
CA VAL A 225 -3.65 10.41 -8.63
C VAL A 225 -3.17 9.54 -7.46
N ARG A 226 -3.50 8.25 -7.47
CA ARG A 226 -3.15 7.33 -6.39
C ARG A 226 -1.63 7.16 -6.26
N VAL A 227 -0.93 6.93 -7.38
CA VAL A 227 0.54 6.81 -7.40
C VAL A 227 1.20 8.12 -7.01
N GLY A 228 0.77 9.26 -7.56
CA GLY A 228 1.34 10.57 -7.25
C GLY A 228 1.19 10.93 -5.77
N ARG A 229 0.04 10.59 -5.16
CA ARG A 229 -0.16 10.76 -3.71
C ARG A 229 0.83 9.93 -2.91
N HIS A 230 1.03 8.66 -3.26
CA HIS A 230 2.01 7.81 -2.57
C HIS A 230 3.43 8.33 -2.72
N THR A 231 3.86 8.72 -3.92
CA THR A 231 5.22 9.24 -4.13
C THR A 231 5.47 10.53 -3.35
N SER A 232 4.55 11.50 -3.40
CA SER A 232 4.66 12.73 -2.61
C SER A 232 4.61 12.47 -1.11
N THR A 233 3.76 11.56 -0.64
CA THR A 233 3.71 11.21 0.79
C THR A 233 5.01 10.57 1.26
N ILE A 234 5.65 9.69 0.47
CA ILE A 234 6.96 9.11 0.79
C ILE A 234 8.01 10.23 0.89
N MET A 235 8.08 11.10 -0.11
CA MET A 235 9.09 12.15 -0.14
C MET A 235 8.89 13.16 1.00
N GLN A 236 7.67 13.55 1.26
CA GLN A 236 7.36 14.42 2.40
C GLN A 236 7.66 13.75 3.75
N THR A 237 7.50 12.42 3.81
CA THR A 237 7.88 11.66 5.02
C THR A 237 9.39 11.70 5.23
N PHE A 238 10.21 11.58 4.17
CA PHE A 238 11.67 11.71 4.32
C PHE A 238 12.08 13.13 4.74
N GLU A 239 11.47 14.16 4.19
CA GLU A 239 11.70 15.54 4.60
C GLU A 239 11.32 15.76 6.06
N SER A 240 10.13 15.33 6.46
CA SER A 240 9.68 15.43 7.86
C SER A 240 10.53 14.57 8.80
N TRP A 241 10.96 13.38 8.37
CA TRP A 241 11.89 12.54 9.11
C TRP A 241 13.19 13.29 9.43
N ASN A 242 13.73 14.00 8.45
CA ASN A 242 14.98 14.74 8.62
C ASN A 242 14.89 15.89 9.64
N GLU A 243 13.71 16.46 9.85
CA GLU A 243 13.47 17.45 10.89
C GLU A 243 13.52 16.82 12.30
N PHE A 244 13.00 15.60 12.47
CA PHE A 244 13.00 14.90 13.75
C PHE A 244 14.31 14.16 14.04
N PHE A 245 14.99 13.68 12.98
CA PHE A 245 16.19 12.82 13.07
C PHE A 245 17.30 13.29 12.12
N PRO A 246 17.86 14.48 12.32
CA PRO A 246 18.87 15.03 11.40
C PRO A 246 20.15 14.19 11.31
N GLU A 247 20.46 13.39 12.34
CA GLU A 247 21.59 12.46 12.33
C GLU A 247 21.35 11.23 11.44
N LYS A 248 20.09 10.93 11.13
CA LYS A 248 19.64 9.80 10.29
C LYS A 248 19.03 10.29 8.97
N GLU A 249 19.55 11.39 8.44
CA GLU A 249 19.03 12.07 7.27
C GLU A 249 18.89 11.15 6.04
N ILE A 250 17.72 11.21 5.40
CA ILE A 250 17.40 10.52 4.14
C ILE A 250 17.26 11.57 3.03
N LEU A 251 18.09 11.47 1.99
CA LEU A 251 18.02 12.32 0.80
C LEU A 251 17.79 11.43 -0.43
N CYS A 252 16.73 11.71 -1.16
CA CYS A 252 16.40 11.06 -2.43
C CYS A 252 16.17 12.14 -3.49
N ASP A 253 16.79 11.96 -4.65
CA ASP A 253 16.65 12.86 -5.79
C ASP A 253 15.90 12.17 -6.93
N ASN A 254 15.29 12.96 -7.81
CA ASN A 254 14.61 12.52 -9.02
C ASN A 254 13.41 11.58 -8.76
N VAL A 255 12.73 11.74 -7.64
CA VAL A 255 11.44 11.08 -7.37
C VAL A 255 10.33 12.06 -7.75
N PRO A 256 9.41 11.67 -8.66
CA PRO A 256 8.37 12.58 -9.10
C PRO A 256 7.39 12.90 -7.96
N ARG A 257 6.97 14.15 -7.91
CA ARG A 257 5.93 14.64 -6.99
C ARG A 257 4.54 14.50 -7.62
N TYR A 258 3.51 14.72 -6.81
CA TYR A 258 2.11 14.57 -7.21
C TYR A 258 1.77 15.28 -8.53
N ALA A 259 2.08 16.57 -8.63
CA ALA A 259 1.79 17.35 -9.83
C ALA A 259 2.46 16.80 -11.09
N GLU A 260 3.72 16.36 -10.97
CA GLU A 260 4.47 15.77 -12.09
C GLU A 260 3.90 14.42 -12.54
N VAL A 261 3.43 13.58 -11.58
CA VAL A 261 2.79 12.30 -11.92
C VAL A 261 1.44 12.51 -12.59
N ILE A 262 0.69 13.54 -12.17
CA ILE A 262 -0.58 13.91 -12.82
C ILE A 262 -0.33 14.40 -14.24
N GLU A 263 0.63 15.29 -14.44
CA GLU A 263 0.95 15.89 -15.74
C GLU A 263 1.47 14.86 -16.75
N ASN A 264 2.40 14.01 -16.35
CA ASN A 264 3.09 13.08 -17.25
C ASN A 264 2.42 11.71 -17.36
N GLY A 265 1.62 11.33 -16.36
CA GLY A 265 1.08 10.00 -16.21
C GLY A 265 2.11 8.98 -15.71
N VAL A 266 1.64 7.90 -15.08
CA VAL A 266 2.50 6.87 -14.47
C VAL A 266 3.45 6.22 -15.47
N GLY A 267 2.97 5.98 -16.69
CA GLY A 267 3.75 5.31 -17.73
C GLY A 267 5.00 6.05 -18.21
N PHE A 268 5.04 7.37 -18.02
CA PHE A 268 6.20 8.20 -18.35
C PHE A 268 7.47 7.78 -17.58
N TYR A 269 7.30 7.29 -16.36
CA TYR A 269 8.40 6.93 -15.46
C TYR A 269 8.91 5.50 -15.65
N PHE A 270 8.26 4.71 -16.51
CA PHE A 270 8.76 3.36 -16.82
C PHE A 270 9.83 3.41 -17.89
N LYS A 271 10.97 2.81 -17.59
CA LYS A 271 12.07 2.65 -18.56
C LYS A 271 11.74 1.55 -19.56
N ASP A 272 12.14 1.76 -20.81
CA ASP A 272 12.10 0.72 -21.83
C ASP A 272 12.97 -0.45 -21.39
N PRO A 273 12.43 -1.69 -21.32
CA PRO A 273 13.24 -2.87 -21.03
C PRO A 273 14.44 -3.07 -21.94
N GLY A 274 14.36 -2.60 -23.19
CA GLY A 274 15.47 -2.66 -24.14
C GLY A 274 16.64 -1.72 -23.82
N GLU A 275 16.40 -0.69 -22.99
CA GLU A 275 17.41 0.28 -22.57
C GLU A 275 18.00 -0.03 -21.19
N VAL A 276 17.46 -1.03 -20.49
CA VAL A 276 17.89 -1.39 -19.13
C VAL A 276 19.06 -2.36 -19.21
N ASN A 277 20.10 -2.12 -18.42
CA ASN A 277 21.23 -3.03 -18.31
C ASN A 277 20.76 -4.40 -17.75
N PRO A 278 20.83 -5.49 -18.53
CA PRO A 278 20.35 -6.81 -18.12
C PRO A 278 21.08 -7.37 -16.89
N ASP A 279 22.31 -6.92 -16.62
CA ASP A 279 23.11 -7.35 -15.46
C ASP A 279 22.58 -6.74 -14.13
N ARG A 280 21.67 -5.76 -14.20
CA ARG A 280 21.11 -5.06 -13.05
C ARG A 280 19.63 -5.35 -12.81
N VAL A 281 18.99 -6.07 -13.71
CA VAL A 281 17.55 -6.32 -13.66
C VAL A 281 17.30 -7.79 -13.92
N VAL A 282 16.62 -8.43 -12.97
CA VAL A 282 16.09 -9.79 -13.15
C VAL A 282 14.66 -9.64 -13.66
N PHE A 283 14.43 -10.08 -14.89
CA PHE A 283 13.08 -10.21 -15.44
C PHE A 283 12.59 -11.64 -15.14
N GLU A 284 11.55 -11.75 -14.31
CA GLU A 284 10.84 -13.01 -14.06
C GLU A 284 9.63 -13.14 -15.00
#